data_1f28c35bfbf72c66b50fa314e190a1e7
#
_entry.id   1f28c35bfbf72c66b50fa314e190a1e7
#
_cell.length_a   1.000
_cell.length_b   1.000
_cell.length_c   1.000
_cell.angle_alpha   90.00
_cell.angle_beta   90.00
_cell.angle_gamma   90.00
#
_symmetry.space_group_name_H-M   'P 1'
#
loop_
_entity.id
_entity.type
_entity.pdbx_description
1 polymer ?
#
loop_
_entity_poly.entity_id
_entity_poly.type
_entity_poly.pdbx_seq_one_letter_code
_entity_poly.pdbx_strand_id
1 'polypeptide(L)'
;MKPIAHIHSDFATKFGVPRQSGVVGSLQAEIVFEPEFRSRDAVRGLEAFSHIWLIWEFSENVRAGWSPTVRPPRLGGNVRMGVFATRSPFRPNPIGLSCVRLERIEFSDVRGPVLHVAGADLMDGTPIYDIKPYIPYADCRPEATEGFTGQIEMHALTVSIPPELLSRFPAEKRDALIGVLAQDPRPRYQADASRVYGLEFGGYEVKFTVSDQILTVTDIAKKDS
;
A
#
# COMPACT_ATOMS: atom_id res chain seq x y z
N MET A 1 7.38 9.98 18.01
CA MET A 1 6.02 10.54 17.86
C MET A 1 5.04 9.55 18.47
N LYS A 2 3.85 9.98 18.87
CA LYS A 2 2.81 9.10 19.41
C LYS A 2 1.84 8.74 18.28
N PRO A 3 1.54 7.46 18.02
CA PRO A 3 0.51 7.09 17.05
C PRO A 3 -0.85 7.63 17.49
N ILE A 4 -1.61 8.14 16.51
CA ILE A 4 -3.01 8.58 16.74
C ILE A 4 -4.01 7.52 16.29
N ALA A 5 -3.60 6.65 15.38
CA ALA A 5 -4.42 5.60 14.80
C ALA A 5 -3.55 4.47 14.25
N HIS A 6 -4.20 3.35 13.93
CA HIS A 6 -3.61 2.28 13.13
C HIS A 6 -4.48 2.00 11.91
N ILE A 7 -3.86 1.60 10.81
CA ILE A 7 -4.59 1.15 9.62
C ILE A 7 -4.79 -0.36 9.69
N HIS A 8 -5.97 -0.82 9.27
CA HIS A 8 -6.29 -2.22 9.02
C HIS A 8 -6.46 -2.43 7.53
N SER A 9 -5.61 -3.26 6.96
CA SER A 9 -5.54 -3.53 5.52
C SER A 9 -5.47 -5.02 5.23
N ASP A 10 -5.59 -5.39 3.96
CA ASP A 10 -5.51 -6.78 3.51
C ASP A 10 -4.07 -7.34 3.44
N PHE A 11 -3.05 -6.54 3.78
CA PHE A 11 -1.64 -6.94 3.71
C PHE A 11 -1.09 -7.31 5.08
N ALA A 12 -1.03 -8.61 5.40
CA ALA A 12 -0.39 -9.11 6.62
C ALA A 12 1.15 -8.96 6.60
N THR A 13 1.75 -8.88 5.40
CA THR A 13 3.18 -8.73 5.19
C THR A 13 3.47 -7.66 4.14
N LYS A 14 4.72 -7.19 4.06
CA LYS A 14 5.14 -6.20 3.05
C LYS A 14 5.18 -6.72 1.61
N PHE A 15 5.11 -8.04 1.41
CA PHE A 15 5.11 -8.61 0.06
C PHE A 15 3.76 -8.34 -0.62
N GLY A 16 3.82 -7.73 -1.78
CA GLY A 16 2.63 -7.35 -2.56
C GLY A 16 2.04 -5.99 -2.23
N VAL A 17 2.45 -5.33 -1.14
CA VAL A 17 2.01 -3.95 -0.86
C VAL A 17 2.40 -3.05 -2.05
N PRO A 18 1.47 -2.27 -2.61
CA PRO A 18 1.76 -1.33 -3.69
C PRO A 18 2.86 -0.36 -3.30
N ARG A 19 3.66 0.05 -4.25
CA ARG A 19 4.81 0.93 -3.97
C ARG A 19 4.44 2.38 -3.69
N GLN A 20 3.24 2.78 -4.06
CA GLN A 20 2.67 4.10 -3.83
C GLN A 20 1.17 3.99 -3.65
N SER A 21 0.61 4.87 -2.85
CA SER A 21 -0.83 5.02 -2.71
C SER A 21 -1.51 5.37 -4.03
N GLY A 22 -2.74 4.95 -4.21
CA GLY A 22 -3.56 5.23 -5.38
C GLY A 22 -3.25 4.38 -6.63
N VAL A 23 -2.12 3.64 -6.67
CA VAL A 23 -1.79 2.76 -7.81
C VAL A 23 -2.80 1.63 -7.99
N VAL A 24 -3.30 1.10 -6.89
CA VAL A 24 -4.42 0.14 -6.87
C VAL A 24 -5.58 0.77 -6.11
N GLY A 25 -6.41 1.52 -6.82
CA GLY A 25 -7.48 2.33 -6.24
C GLY A 25 -8.63 1.52 -5.63
N SER A 26 -8.72 0.22 -5.92
CA SER A 26 -9.73 -0.70 -5.38
C SER A 26 -9.36 -1.31 -4.01
N LEU A 27 -8.13 -1.08 -3.51
CA LEU A 27 -7.72 -1.50 -2.16
C LEU A 27 -8.53 -0.76 -1.11
N GLN A 28 -9.16 -1.49 -0.21
CA GLN A 28 -9.93 -0.93 0.91
C GLN A 28 -9.15 -1.11 2.21
N ALA A 29 -9.26 -0.13 3.09
CA ALA A 29 -8.68 -0.19 4.43
C ALA A 29 -9.49 0.63 5.42
N GLU A 30 -9.34 0.30 6.72
CA GLU A 30 -9.93 1.04 7.83
C GLU A 30 -8.83 1.72 8.64
N ILE A 31 -9.05 2.97 9.03
CA ILE A 31 -8.20 3.68 9.98
C ILE A 31 -8.97 3.78 11.31
N VAL A 32 -8.44 3.12 12.33
CA VAL A 32 -9.02 3.07 13.67
C VAL A 32 -8.18 3.88 14.62
N PHE A 33 -8.77 4.89 15.23
CA PHE A 33 -8.08 5.78 16.16
C PHE A 33 -7.76 5.08 17.49
N GLU A 34 -6.65 5.47 18.09
CA GLU A 34 -6.35 5.13 19.47
C GLU A 34 -7.42 5.69 20.43
N PRO A 35 -7.71 5.03 21.56
CA PRO A 35 -8.80 5.41 22.47
C PRO A 35 -8.79 6.89 22.87
N GLU A 36 -7.62 7.47 23.06
CA GLU A 36 -7.45 8.89 23.43
C GLU A 36 -7.91 9.85 22.33
N PHE A 37 -7.88 9.43 21.05
CA PHE A 37 -8.18 10.29 19.91
C PHE A 37 -9.53 10.00 19.25
N ARG A 38 -10.42 9.22 19.88
CA ARG A 38 -11.73 8.80 19.34
C ARG A 38 -12.82 9.86 19.43
N SER A 39 -12.46 11.14 19.51
CA SER A 39 -13.46 12.21 19.55
C SER A 39 -14.11 12.40 18.17
N ARG A 40 -15.45 12.46 18.14
CA ARG A 40 -16.21 12.82 16.92
C ARG A 40 -15.86 14.23 16.42
N ASP A 41 -15.52 15.12 17.34
CA ASP A 41 -15.16 16.50 17.00
C ASP A 41 -13.82 16.59 16.24
N ALA A 42 -12.91 15.64 16.46
CA ALA A 42 -11.63 15.61 15.78
C ALA A 42 -11.75 15.33 14.27
N VAL A 43 -12.82 14.70 13.83
CA VAL A 43 -13.08 14.36 12.40
C VAL A 43 -14.20 15.22 11.79
N ARG A 44 -14.73 16.20 12.55
CA ARG A 44 -15.80 17.08 12.06
C ARG A 44 -15.34 17.88 10.84
N GLY A 45 -16.09 17.79 9.74
CA GLY A 45 -15.80 18.45 8.47
C GLY A 45 -14.85 17.66 7.55
N LEU A 46 -14.26 16.54 8.02
CA LEU A 46 -13.38 15.72 7.22
C LEU A 46 -14.15 15.03 6.08
N GLU A 47 -15.43 14.76 6.26
CA GLU A 47 -16.34 14.17 5.28
C GLU A 47 -16.53 15.00 4.01
N ALA A 48 -16.18 16.28 4.05
CA ALA A 48 -16.22 17.16 2.89
C ALA A 48 -15.00 17.00 1.95
N PHE A 49 -13.97 16.27 2.38
CA PHE A 49 -12.77 16.03 1.60
C PHE A 49 -12.77 14.65 0.96
N SER A 50 -12.46 14.58 -0.33
CA SER A 50 -12.38 13.31 -1.06
C SER A 50 -11.09 12.54 -0.81
N HIS A 51 -10.01 13.23 -0.43
CA HIS A 51 -8.69 12.64 -0.19
C HIS A 51 -8.06 13.20 1.07
N ILE A 52 -7.24 12.37 1.70
CA ILE A 52 -6.48 12.72 2.89
C ILE A 52 -5.04 12.24 2.77
N TRP A 53 -4.13 13.00 3.38
CA TRP A 53 -2.76 12.61 3.62
C TRP A 53 -2.66 11.80 4.92
N LEU A 54 -1.99 10.66 4.85
CA LEU A 54 -1.57 9.86 6.00
C LEU A 54 -0.08 10.07 6.23
N ILE A 55 0.31 10.45 7.43
CA ILE A 55 1.70 10.52 7.90
C ILE A 55 1.89 9.34 8.84
N TRP A 56 2.77 8.41 8.49
CA TRP A 56 2.88 7.11 9.12
C TRP A 56 4.35 6.64 9.24
N GLU A 57 4.61 5.53 9.91
CA GLU A 57 5.95 4.99 10.10
C GLU A 57 6.13 3.66 9.38
N PHE A 58 7.30 3.50 8.74
CA PHE A 58 7.78 2.20 8.26
C PHE A 58 8.24 1.34 9.45
N SER A 59 7.30 0.89 10.30
CA SER A 59 7.57 0.18 11.56
C SER A 59 8.45 -1.06 11.39
N GLU A 60 8.30 -1.80 10.28
CA GLU A 60 9.09 -2.99 9.95
C GLU A 60 10.52 -2.68 9.46
N ASN A 61 10.89 -1.41 9.28
CA ASN A 61 12.17 -1.02 8.70
C ASN A 61 13.01 -0.13 9.64
N VAL A 62 12.61 -0.01 10.90
CA VAL A 62 13.38 0.74 11.91
C VAL A 62 14.73 0.06 12.13
N ARG A 63 15.83 0.77 11.89
CA ARG A 63 17.21 0.29 12.03
C ARG A 63 18.02 1.22 12.93
N ALA A 64 19.03 0.68 13.58
CA ALA A 64 19.93 1.43 14.45
C ALA A 64 20.85 2.43 13.71
N GLY A 65 20.83 2.48 12.38
CA GLY A 65 21.63 3.39 11.58
C GLY A 65 21.02 3.66 10.22
N TRP A 66 21.49 4.71 9.54
CA TRP A 66 21.04 5.08 8.20
C TRP A 66 22.23 5.17 7.23
N SER A 67 21.93 5.16 5.94
CA SER A 67 22.91 5.37 4.88
C SER A 67 22.51 6.59 4.04
N PRO A 68 23.46 7.45 3.64
CA PRO A 68 23.16 8.59 2.78
C PRO A 68 22.69 8.18 1.38
N THR A 69 22.93 6.92 1.00
CA THR A 69 22.55 6.39 -0.30
C THR A 69 21.78 5.09 -0.18
N VAL A 70 20.86 4.87 -1.12
CA VAL A 70 20.11 3.63 -1.30
C VAL A 70 20.23 3.14 -2.74
N ARG A 71 19.87 1.89 -2.99
CA ARG A 71 19.80 1.31 -4.33
C ARG A 71 18.33 1.06 -4.70
N PRO A 72 17.67 1.98 -5.43
CA PRO A 72 16.29 1.78 -5.82
C PRO A 72 16.15 0.53 -6.71
N PRO A 73 15.24 -0.41 -6.36
CA PRO A 73 15.05 -1.63 -7.17
C PRO A 73 14.63 -1.33 -8.62
N ARG A 74 13.94 -0.21 -8.83
CA ARG A 74 13.50 0.24 -10.16
C ARG A 74 14.63 0.64 -11.10
N LEU A 75 15.82 0.98 -10.56
CA LEU A 75 17.03 1.25 -11.32
C LEU A 75 17.93 0.01 -11.45
N GLY A 76 17.37 -1.21 -11.36
CA GLY A 76 18.11 -2.47 -11.46
C GLY A 76 18.95 -2.81 -10.22
N GLY A 77 18.85 -2.04 -9.14
CA GLY A 77 19.56 -2.29 -7.87
C GLY A 77 21.07 -1.98 -7.90
N ASN A 78 21.64 -1.57 -9.03
CA ASN A 78 23.07 -1.26 -9.18
C ASN A 78 23.37 0.24 -9.03
N VAL A 79 22.42 1.10 -9.35
CA VAL A 79 22.56 2.57 -9.26
C VAL A 79 22.32 3.02 -7.83
N ARG A 80 23.25 3.82 -7.28
CA ARG A 80 23.07 4.47 -5.97
C ARG A 80 22.42 5.84 -6.15
N MET A 81 21.40 6.10 -5.34
CA MET A 81 20.73 7.38 -5.26
C MET A 81 20.83 7.93 -3.84
N GLY A 82 20.88 9.25 -3.68
CA GLY A 82 20.73 9.89 -2.38
C GLY A 82 19.40 9.49 -1.74
N VAL A 83 19.39 9.16 -0.45
CA VAL A 83 18.18 8.68 0.24
C VAL A 83 17.04 9.70 0.15
N PHE A 84 17.34 10.99 0.18
CA PHE A 84 16.35 12.07 0.09
C PHE A 84 15.81 12.30 -1.34
N ALA A 85 16.48 11.76 -2.36
CA ALA A 85 15.95 11.72 -3.72
C ALA A 85 15.03 10.51 -3.96
N THR A 86 14.70 9.74 -2.92
CA THR A 86 13.86 8.54 -3.01
C THR A 86 12.79 8.52 -1.93
N ARG A 87 11.81 7.62 -2.05
CA ARG A 87 10.82 7.29 -1.01
C ARG A 87 11.17 5.99 -0.27
N SER A 88 12.47 5.69 -0.17
CA SER A 88 12.96 4.51 0.55
C SER A 88 12.63 4.59 2.04
N PRO A 89 12.24 3.47 2.69
CA PRO A 89 12.04 3.41 4.14
C PRO A 89 13.35 3.54 4.95
N PHE A 90 14.51 3.32 4.30
CA PHE A 90 15.83 3.36 4.96
C PHE A 90 16.36 4.79 5.08
N ARG A 91 15.63 5.63 5.82
CA ARG A 91 15.91 7.05 6.06
C ARG A 91 16.18 7.30 7.55
N PRO A 92 16.75 8.46 7.90
CA PRO A 92 17.00 8.81 9.32
C PRO A 92 15.73 8.73 10.18
N ASN A 93 14.62 9.24 9.64
CA ASN A 93 13.28 9.09 10.22
C ASN A 93 12.45 8.29 9.22
N PRO A 94 12.05 7.06 9.51
CA PRO A 94 11.36 6.18 8.57
C PRO A 94 9.87 6.56 8.44
N ILE A 95 9.62 7.83 8.08
CA ILE A 95 8.27 8.38 7.91
C ILE A 95 7.81 8.17 6.48
N GLY A 96 6.60 7.63 6.33
CA GLY A 96 5.85 7.52 5.10
C GLY A 96 4.82 8.63 4.95
N LEU A 97 4.44 8.90 3.69
CA LEU A 97 3.40 9.85 3.32
C LEU A 97 2.58 9.23 2.19
N SER A 98 1.29 9.05 2.42
CA SER A 98 0.36 8.44 1.46
C SER A 98 -0.88 9.30 1.31
N CYS A 99 -1.25 9.60 0.05
CA CYS A 99 -2.52 10.21 -0.26
C CYS A 99 -3.53 9.10 -0.56
N VAL A 100 -4.60 9.03 0.21
CA VAL A 100 -5.64 8.00 0.06
C VAL A 100 -7.00 8.65 -0.15
N ARG A 101 -7.90 7.95 -0.84
CA ARG A 101 -9.27 8.42 -1.01
C ARG A 101 -10.06 8.13 0.26
N LEU A 102 -10.74 9.11 0.80
CA LEU A 102 -11.68 8.95 1.90
C LEU A 102 -13.04 8.53 1.32
N GLU A 103 -13.48 7.32 1.65
CA GLU A 103 -14.76 6.77 1.18
C GLU A 103 -15.92 7.21 2.07
N ARG A 104 -15.77 7.02 3.37
CA ARG A 104 -16.77 7.39 4.39
C ARG A 104 -16.15 7.43 5.78
N ILE A 105 -16.86 8.05 6.70
CA ILE A 105 -16.58 8.01 8.13
C ILE A 105 -17.72 7.25 8.81
N GLU A 106 -17.40 6.17 9.49
CA GLU A 106 -18.32 5.39 10.28
C GLU A 106 -18.16 5.76 11.76
N PHE A 107 -19.27 5.96 12.46
CA PHE A 107 -19.26 6.24 13.89
C PHE A 107 -19.69 5.00 14.67
N SER A 108 -18.74 4.36 15.33
CA SER A 108 -18.96 3.20 16.19
C SER A 108 -18.98 3.61 17.66
N ASP A 109 -19.89 3.05 18.45
CA ASP A 109 -19.93 3.30 19.90
C ASP A 109 -18.73 2.71 20.64
N VAL A 110 -18.10 1.67 20.08
CA VAL A 110 -16.94 0.98 20.65
C VAL A 110 -15.62 1.53 20.13
N ARG A 111 -15.51 1.70 18.79
CA ARG A 111 -14.27 2.10 18.11
C ARG A 111 -14.16 3.62 17.91
N GLY A 112 -15.20 4.39 18.19
CA GLY A 112 -15.27 5.81 17.84
C GLY A 112 -15.41 6.01 16.34
N PRO A 113 -14.92 7.14 15.79
CA PRO A 113 -14.87 7.34 14.34
C PRO A 113 -13.90 6.36 13.70
N VAL A 114 -14.31 5.72 12.61
CA VAL A 114 -13.49 4.86 11.75
C VAL A 114 -13.50 5.46 10.36
N LEU A 115 -12.31 5.72 9.80
CA LEU A 115 -12.20 6.21 8.43
C LEU A 115 -12.04 5.03 7.49
N HIS A 116 -12.97 4.88 6.53
CA HIS A 116 -12.84 3.92 5.45
C HIS A 116 -12.16 4.61 4.28
N VAL A 117 -11.04 4.06 3.84
CA VAL A 117 -10.19 4.65 2.80
C VAL A 117 -9.91 3.66 1.68
N ALA A 118 -9.62 4.19 0.49
CA ALA A 118 -9.24 3.40 -0.66
C ALA A 118 -7.88 3.80 -1.21
N GLY A 119 -7.15 2.83 -1.79
CA GLY A 119 -5.87 3.05 -2.43
C GLY A 119 -4.68 3.14 -1.46
N ALA A 120 -4.80 2.64 -0.23
CA ALA A 120 -3.70 2.63 0.73
C ALA A 120 -2.58 1.65 0.33
N ASP A 121 -1.34 2.06 0.58
CA ASP A 121 -0.10 1.32 0.35
C ASP A 121 0.59 0.96 1.67
N LEU A 122 -0.18 0.55 2.66
CA LEU A 122 0.27 0.26 4.02
C LEU A 122 -0.08 -1.17 4.42
N MET A 123 0.80 -1.78 5.21
CA MET A 123 0.54 -3.06 5.87
C MET A 123 -0.49 -2.91 6.99
N ASP A 124 -1.16 -3.99 7.30
CA ASP A 124 -2.02 -4.08 8.49
C ASP A 124 -1.25 -3.72 9.77
N GLY A 125 -1.90 -3.00 10.66
CA GLY A 125 -1.31 -2.54 11.92
C GLY A 125 -0.30 -1.39 11.80
N THR A 126 -0.08 -0.81 10.61
CA THR A 126 0.85 0.32 10.46
C THR A 126 0.39 1.54 11.28
N PRO A 127 1.26 2.11 12.14
CA PRO A 127 0.93 3.27 12.96
C PRO A 127 0.83 4.55 12.14
N ILE A 128 -0.23 5.33 12.37
CA ILE A 128 -0.47 6.64 11.76
C ILE A 128 -0.24 7.71 12.82
N TYR A 129 0.56 8.72 12.48
CA TYR A 129 0.93 9.82 13.38
C TYR A 129 0.14 11.09 13.15
N ASP A 130 -0.33 11.31 11.91
CA ASP A 130 -1.15 12.48 11.59
C ASP A 130 -2.00 12.23 10.34
N ILE A 131 -3.12 12.93 10.26
CA ILE A 131 -4.05 12.91 9.13
C ILE A 131 -4.31 14.37 8.74
N LYS A 132 -4.16 14.69 7.45
CA LYS A 132 -4.46 16.02 6.92
C LYS A 132 -5.34 15.93 5.69
N PRO A 133 -6.27 16.87 5.48
CA PRO A 133 -7.03 16.91 4.24
C PRO A 133 -6.09 17.21 3.06
N TYR A 134 -6.36 16.57 1.90
CA TYR A 134 -5.73 16.95 0.64
C TYR A 134 -6.40 18.20 0.08
N ILE A 135 -5.61 19.22 -0.21
CA ILE A 135 -6.09 20.52 -0.67
C ILE A 135 -5.58 20.76 -2.10
N PRO A 136 -6.43 20.63 -3.15
CA PRO A 136 -5.97 20.62 -4.54
C PRO A 136 -5.13 21.83 -4.94
N TYR A 137 -5.49 23.05 -4.54
CA TYR A 137 -4.74 24.24 -4.90
C TYR A 137 -3.36 24.32 -4.23
N ALA A 138 -3.17 23.63 -3.09
CA ALA A 138 -1.92 23.62 -2.35
C ALA A 138 -1.06 22.40 -2.70
N ASP A 139 -1.67 21.23 -2.90
CA ASP A 139 -0.96 19.95 -2.99
C ASP A 139 -0.69 19.52 -4.44
N CYS A 140 -1.56 19.89 -5.39
CA CYS A 140 -1.38 19.50 -6.79
C CYS A 140 -0.35 20.42 -7.49
N ARG A 141 0.62 19.79 -8.17
CA ARG A 141 1.66 20.44 -8.96
C ARG A 141 1.78 19.75 -10.31
N PRO A 142 0.93 20.08 -11.29
CA PRO A 142 0.96 19.44 -12.61
C PRO A 142 2.28 19.64 -13.36
N GLU A 143 2.99 20.73 -13.05
CA GLU A 143 4.28 21.10 -13.64
C GLU A 143 5.48 20.39 -13.00
N ALA A 144 5.26 19.57 -11.96
CA ALA A 144 6.35 18.91 -11.26
C ALA A 144 7.09 17.90 -12.15
N THR A 145 8.43 17.91 -12.06
CA THR A 145 9.26 16.94 -12.78
C THR A 145 9.45 15.65 -11.96
N GLU A 146 9.47 14.53 -12.65
CA GLU A 146 9.47 13.20 -12.02
C GLU A 146 10.86 12.68 -11.64
N GLY A 147 11.94 13.40 -12.00
CA GLY A 147 13.30 12.96 -11.76
C GLY A 147 13.57 11.59 -12.42
N PHE A 148 14.23 10.68 -11.69
CA PHE A 148 14.52 9.35 -12.22
C PHE A 148 13.29 8.45 -12.39
N THR A 149 12.16 8.78 -11.77
CA THR A 149 10.94 7.96 -11.86
C THR A 149 10.26 8.08 -13.21
N GLY A 150 10.37 9.22 -13.89
CA GLY A 150 9.85 9.43 -15.25
C GLY A 150 10.58 8.62 -16.34
N GLN A 151 11.74 8.05 -16.03
CA GLN A 151 12.49 7.18 -16.95
C GLN A 151 12.12 5.70 -16.80
N ILE A 152 11.22 5.39 -15.88
CA ILE A 152 10.84 4.00 -15.57
C ILE A 152 9.52 3.70 -16.23
N GLU A 153 9.54 2.83 -17.24
CA GLU A 153 8.32 2.30 -17.80
C GLU A 153 7.56 1.45 -16.76
N MET A 154 6.32 1.84 -16.55
CA MET A 154 5.38 1.11 -15.67
C MET A 154 4.69 0.03 -16.50
N HIS A 155 5.19 -1.20 -16.46
CA HIS A 155 4.52 -2.33 -17.08
C HIS A 155 3.62 -3.02 -16.06
N ALA A 156 2.33 -3.08 -16.34
CA ALA A 156 1.41 -3.94 -15.62
C ALA A 156 1.44 -5.34 -16.24
N LEU A 157 1.45 -6.38 -15.41
CA LEU A 157 1.30 -7.75 -15.89
C LEU A 157 -0.15 -8.02 -16.29
N THR A 158 -0.34 -8.85 -17.31
CA THR A 158 -1.65 -9.46 -17.57
C THR A 158 -1.89 -10.54 -16.53
N VAL A 159 -2.99 -10.42 -15.78
CA VAL A 159 -3.33 -11.39 -14.72
C VAL A 159 -4.32 -12.41 -15.27
N SER A 160 -3.97 -13.68 -15.18
CA SER A 160 -4.82 -14.82 -15.52
C SER A 160 -5.18 -15.59 -14.26
N ILE A 161 -6.46 -15.65 -13.94
CA ILE A 161 -6.99 -16.40 -12.79
C ILE A 161 -8.08 -17.35 -13.29
N PRO A 162 -7.91 -18.67 -13.14
CA PRO A 162 -8.97 -19.63 -13.45
C PRO A 162 -10.26 -19.29 -12.68
N PRO A 163 -11.44 -19.30 -13.35
CA PRO A 163 -12.71 -18.92 -12.71
C PRO A 163 -13.02 -19.72 -11.42
N GLU A 164 -12.65 -21.00 -11.39
CA GLU A 164 -12.81 -21.88 -10.24
C GLU A 164 -11.93 -21.46 -9.04
N LEU A 165 -10.74 -20.90 -9.28
CA LEU A 165 -9.89 -20.33 -8.22
C LEU A 165 -10.41 -18.97 -7.78
N LEU A 166 -10.79 -18.12 -8.72
CA LEU A 166 -11.33 -16.80 -8.40
C LEU A 166 -12.63 -16.89 -7.59
N SER A 167 -13.44 -17.94 -7.79
CA SER A 167 -14.68 -18.17 -7.03
C SER A 167 -14.43 -18.45 -5.55
N ARG A 168 -13.24 -18.93 -5.17
CA ARG A 168 -12.84 -19.19 -3.76
C ARG A 168 -12.50 -17.88 -3.01
N PHE A 169 -12.27 -16.77 -3.74
CA PHE A 169 -11.89 -15.51 -3.17
C PHE A 169 -13.09 -14.56 -3.03
N PRO A 170 -13.20 -13.78 -1.92
CA PRO A 170 -14.31 -12.87 -1.68
C PRO A 170 -14.56 -11.92 -2.86
N ALA A 171 -15.81 -11.84 -3.31
CA ALA A 171 -16.18 -11.12 -4.53
C ALA A 171 -15.79 -9.63 -4.46
N GLU A 172 -16.00 -9.02 -3.29
CA GLU A 172 -15.73 -7.60 -3.02
C GLU A 172 -14.23 -7.23 -3.05
N LYS A 173 -13.33 -8.23 -2.95
CA LYS A 173 -11.87 -8.02 -2.95
C LYS A 173 -11.18 -8.46 -4.24
N ARG A 174 -11.92 -8.99 -5.23
CA ARG A 174 -11.34 -9.53 -6.47
C ARG A 174 -10.62 -8.49 -7.29
N ASP A 175 -11.20 -7.30 -7.46
CA ASP A 175 -10.59 -6.21 -8.20
C ASP A 175 -9.31 -5.71 -7.54
N ALA A 176 -9.28 -5.68 -6.21
CA ALA A 176 -8.09 -5.34 -5.44
C ALA A 176 -6.99 -6.40 -5.63
N LEU A 177 -7.32 -7.69 -5.53
CA LEU A 177 -6.38 -8.79 -5.78
C LEU A 177 -5.78 -8.71 -7.18
N ILE A 178 -6.62 -8.56 -8.21
CA ILE A 178 -6.17 -8.44 -9.60
C ILE A 178 -5.25 -7.23 -9.77
N GLY A 179 -5.63 -6.08 -9.21
CA GLY A 179 -4.83 -4.86 -9.24
C GLY A 179 -3.45 -5.03 -8.58
N VAL A 180 -3.38 -5.71 -7.44
CA VAL A 180 -2.12 -6.01 -6.73
C VAL A 180 -1.23 -6.94 -7.56
N LEU A 181 -1.79 -8.01 -8.11
CA LEU A 181 -1.05 -8.97 -8.93
C LEU A 181 -0.51 -8.32 -10.22
N ALA A 182 -1.29 -7.41 -10.84
CA ALA A 182 -0.88 -6.67 -12.02
C ALA A 182 0.34 -5.75 -11.78
N GLN A 183 0.61 -5.34 -10.53
CA GLN A 183 1.78 -4.52 -10.17
C GLN A 183 3.10 -5.30 -10.07
N ASP A 184 3.12 -6.58 -10.44
CA ASP A 184 4.26 -7.48 -10.32
C ASP A 184 4.87 -7.48 -8.90
N PRO A 185 4.29 -8.23 -7.98
CA PRO A 185 4.75 -8.26 -6.58
C PRO A 185 6.12 -8.92 -6.40
N ARG A 186 6.68 -9.56 -7.46
CA ARG A 186 7.97 -10.27 -7.37
C ARG A 186 9.14 -9.34 -7.06
N PRO A 187 10.18 -9.83 -6.38
CA PRO A 187 11.48 -9.16 -6.36
C PRO A 187 12.06 -9.07 -7.78
N ARG A 188 12.39 -7.86 -8.25
CA ARG A 188 12.82 -7.59 -9.65
C ARG A 188 14.04 -8.35 -10.16
N TYR A 189 14.84 -8.92 -9.26
CA TYR A 189 16.03 -9.72 -9.61
C TYR A 189 15.73 -11.23 -9.77
N GLN A 190 14.45 -11.63 -9.74
CA GLN A 190 14.03 -13.01 -9.88
C GLN A 190 13.21 -13.16 -11.16
N ALA A 191 13.85 -13.69 -12.22
CA ALA A 191 13.23 -13.90 -13.54
C ALA A 191 12.99 -15.40 -13.86
N ASP A 192 12.88 -16.25 -12.85
CA ASP A 192 12.62 -17.68 -13.03
C ASP A 192 11.13 -17.91 -13.29
N ALA A 193 10.79 -18.29 -14.52
CA ALA A 193 9.42 -18.55 -14.96
C ALA A 193 8.78 -19.79 -14.31
N SER A 194 9.59 -20.73 -13.80
CA SER A 194 9.12 -21.95 -13.14
C SER A 194 8.83 -21.75 -11.64
N ARG A 195 9.28 -20.62 -11.08
CA ARG A 195 9.14 -20.35 -9.66
C ARG A 195 7.70 -19.99 -9.29
N VAL A 196 7.19 -20.69 -8.28
CA VAL A 196 5.91 -20.36 -7.65
C VAL A 196 6.15 -19.35 -6.53
N TYR A 197 5.39 -18.26 -6.58
CA TYR A 197 5.36 -17.21 -5.55
C TYR A 197 4.08 -17.33 -4.75
N GLY A 198 4.11 -16.94 -3.47
CA GLY A 198 2.95 -16.85 -2.59
C GLY A 198 2.70 -15.41 -2.13
N LEU A 199 1.50 -14.91 -2.30
CA LEU A 199 1.02 -13.63 -1.81
C LEU A 199 -0.01 -13.86 -0.71
N GLU A 200 0.21 -13.30 0.46
CA GLU A 200 -0.80 -13.23 1.51
C GLU A 200 -1.63 -11.96 1.33
N PHE A 201 -2.92 -12.11 1.04
CA PHE A 201 -3.82 -10.99 0.81
C PHE A 201 -5.24 -11.32 1.28
N GLY A 202 -5.82 -10.45 2.10
CA GLY A 202 -7.21 -10.57 2.57
C GLY A 202 -7.51 -11.86 3.35
N GLY A 203 -6.53 -12.43 4.04
CA GLY A 203 -6.66 -13.71 4.76
C GLY A 203 -6.53 -14.95 3.89
N TYR A 204 -6.03 -14.81 2.66
CA TYR A 204 -5.78 -15.92 1.73
C TYR A 204 -4.31 -15.98 1.33
N GLU A 205 -3.82 -17.17 1.04
CA GLU A 205 -2.58 -17.41 0.31
C GLU A 205 -2.92 -17.59 -1.17
N VAL A 206 -2.35 -16.74 -2.02
CA VAL A 206 -2.50 -16.76 -3.49
C VAL A 206 -1.18 -17.18 -4.10
N LYS A 207 -1.11 -18.37 -4.73
CA LYS A 207 0.07 -18.87 -5.42
C LYS A 207 0.01 -18.53 -6.90
N PHE A 208 1.15 -18.10 -7.46
CA PHE A 208 1.22 -17.70 -8.86
C PHE A 208 2.60 -17.92 -9.45
N THR A 209 2.65 -18.02 -10.77
CA THR A 209 3.85 -17.99 -11.58
C THR A 209 3.81 -16.80 -12.54
N VAL A 210 4.97 -16.40 -13.10
CA VAL A 210 5.00 -15.32 -14.08
C VAL A 210 5.91 -15.72 -15.25
N SER A 211 5.37 -15.69 -16.45
CA SER A 211 6.09 -15.89 -17.72
C SER A 211 5.65 -14.84 -18.74
N ASP A 212 6.57 -14.24 -19.46
CA ASP A 212 6.31 -13.33 -20.58
C ASP A 212 5.26 -12.24 -20.30
N GLN A 213 5.34 -11.56 -19.19
CA GLN A 213 4.39 -10.53 -18.72
C GLN A 213 2.97 -11.07 -18.38
N ILE A 214 2.80 -12.37 -18.30
CA ILE A 214 1.56 -12.98 -17.83
C ILE A 214 1.80 -13.57 -16.44
N LEU A 215 1.01 -13.11 -15.46
CA LEU A 215 0.91 -13.70 -14.13
C LEU A 215 -0.24 -14.68 -14.11
N THR A 216 0.05 -15.96 -13.87
CA THR A 216 -0.97 -17.01 -13.78
C THR A 216 -1.12 -17.46 -12.35
N VAL A 217 -2.32 -17.32 -11.79
CA VAL A 217 -2.66 -17.84 -10.46
C VAL A 217 -2.84 -19.34 -10.54
N THR A 218 -2.12 -20.08 -9.70
CA THR A 218 -2.12 -21.54 -9.67
C THR A 218 -2.90 -22.13 -8.49
N ASP A 219 -3.08 -21.35 -7.40
CA ASP A 219 -3.87 -21.77 -6.24
C ASP A 219 -4.35 -20.57 -5.43
N ILE A 220 -5.52 -20.68 -4.79
CA ILE A 220 -6.05 -19.75 -3.80
C ILE A 220 -6.59 -20.58 -2.63
N ALA A 221 -6.00 -20.42 -1.46
CA ALA A 221 -6.39 -21.11 -0.24
C ALA A 221 -6.63 -20.11 0.90
N LYS A 222 -7.69 -20.31 1.67
CA LYS A 222 -7.91 -19.55 2.91
C LYS A 222 -6.82 -19.92 3.90
N LYS A 223 -6.22 -18.90 4.55
CA LYS A 223 -5.20 -19.12 5.56
C LYS A 223 -5.89 -19.45 6.89
N ASP A 224 -5.48 -20.52 7.54
CA ASP A 224 -5.90 -20.82 8.90
C ASP A 224 -5.33 -19.76 9.85
N SER A 225 -6.20 -19.24 10.70
CA SER A 225 -5.89 -18.18 11.67
C SER A 225 -5.08 -18.70 12.84
#